data_e32af5ba40e283cd68ecb8676333d691
#
_entry.id   e32af5ba40e283cd68ecb8676333d691
#
_cell.length_a   1.000
_cell.length_b   1.000
_cell.length_c   1.000
_cell.angle_alpha   90.00
_cell.angle_beta   90.00
_cell.angle_gamma   90.00
#
_symmetry.space_group_name_H-M   'P 1'
#
loop_
_entity.id
_entity.type
_entity.pdbx_description
1 polymer ?
#
loop_
_entity_poly.entity_id
_entity_poly.type
_entity_poly.pdbx_seq_one_letter_code
_entity_poly.pdbx_strand_id
1 'polypeptide(L)'
;MSSRKKGVIMLGETGVGKSNLGNFLLNKNLFDVSDLLKSQTQFVSKGESNDIFALDTPGVNDTSMNENLDEEHLTDIVKSFKKETDLNSILILLNYQNTRLARNLKIMIKLFCAIFHISFFIEHLAIIFTRCFDEDGRPNDEELNKKKKQYDNEIKAIIKSTIINEEWNESNTIQYFFVNLNPKKKTLDKKTKEEMLRLKLWIISNDYMNTDIVQIEKHPGYKEEDEVEEFQEKSIVGEKLVIKTFKKSRKKLIYVDGSVKYEGDWKITLINEKEEIIPKFQELNSSIQQFQKDNEELIN
;
A
#
# COMPACT_ATOMS: atom_id res chain seq x y z
N MET A 1 -10.55 -13.96 -36.94
CA MET A 1 -10.78 -13.24 -35.68
C MET A 1 -9.48 -13.30 -34.88
N SER A 2 -8.89 -12.16 -34.52
CA SER A 2 -7.71 -12.15 -33.64
C SER A 2 -8.15 -12.68 -32.29
N SER A 3 -7.51 -13.72 -31.76
CA SER A 3 -7.78 -14.19 -30.41
C SER A 3 -7.46 -13.08 -29.41
N ARG A 4 -8.31 -12.91 -28.42
CA ARG A 4 -8.11 -11.96 -27.33
C ARG A 4 -6.82 -12.31 -26.58
N LYS A 5 -5.91 -11.35 -26.42
CA LYS A 5 -4.61 -11.58 -25.77
C LYS A 5 -4.77 -11.72 -24.26
N LYS A 6 -3.95 -12.55 -23.66
CA LYS A 6 -3.88 -12.70 -22.20
C LYS A 6 -2.96 -11.64 -21.60
N GLY A 7 -3.46 -10.89 -20.62
CA GLY A 7 -2.74 -9.77 -20.01
C GLY A 7 -2.11 -10.13 -18.69
N VAL A 8 -0.85 -9.80 -18.50
CA VAL A 8 -0.15 -9.94 -17.23
C VAL A 8 0.32 -8.59 -16.69
N ILE A 9 0.24 -8.40 -15.39
CA ILE A 9 0.90 -7.29 -14.71
C ILE A 9 2.02 -7.82 -13.83
N MET A 10 3.18 -7.18 -13.90
CA MET A 10 4.38 -7.56 -13.16
C MET A 10 4.67 -6.57 -12.05
N LEU A 11 4.71 -7.05 -10.81
CA LEU A 11 4.89 -6.28 -9.60
C LEU A 11 6.13 -6.77 -8.84
N GLY A 12 6.78 -5.88 -8.11
CA GLY A 12 7.95 -6.26 -7.30
C GLY A 12 8.93 -5.11 -7.11
N GLU A 13 9.97 -5.36 -6.32
CA GLU A 13 11.01 -4.37 -6.01
C GLU A 13 11.78 -3.93 -7.26
N THR A 14 12.40 -2.75 -7.18
CA THR A 14 13.33 -2.29 -8.21
C THR A 14 14.47 -3.29 -8.38
N GLY A 15 14.83 -3.57 -9.65
CA GLY A 15 15.92 -4.49 -9.97
C GLY A 15 15.63 -5.97 -9.74
N VAL A 16 14.41 -6.36 -9.35
CA VAL A 16 14.04 -7.78 -9.15
C VAL A 16 13.91 -8.57 -10.46
N GLY A 17 13.85 -7.91 -11.62
CA GLY A 17 13.84 -8.54 -12.94
C GLY A 17 12.49 -8.53 -13.66
N LYS A 18 11.58 -7.59 -13.34
CA LYS A 18 10.27 -7.45 -14.01
C LYS A 18 10.40 -7.26 -15.52
N SER A 19 11.11 -6.22 -15.95
CA SER A 19 11.34 -5.90 -17.38
C SER A 19 11.96 -7.10 -18.11
N ASN A 20 12.89 -7.80 -17.47
CA ASN A 20 13.52 -8.97 -18.04
C ASN A 20 12.53 -10.14 -18.21
N LEU A 21 11.71 -10.42 -17.18
CA LEU A 21 10.64 -11.43 -17.28
C LEU A 21 9.66 -11.08 -18.40
N GLY A 22 9.25 -9.82 -18.51
CA GLY A 22 8.36 -9.33 -19.55
C GLY A 22 8.92 -9.60 -20.95
N ASN A 23 10.19 -9.28 -21.17
CA ASN A 23 10.88 -9.54 -22.44
C ASN A 23 10.92 -11.03 -22.77
N PHE A 24 11.16 -11.90 -21.80
CA PHE A 24 11.11 -13.36 -22.00
C PHE A 24 9.70 -13.87 -22.28
N LEU A 25 8.68 -13.39 -21.57
CA LEU A 25 7.27 -13.77 -21.80
C LEU A 25 6.83 -13.40 -23.21
N LEU A 26 7.20 -12.20 -23.66
CA LEU A 26 6.83 -11.70 -24.99
C LEU A 26 7.72 -12.22 -26.10
N ASN A 27 8.84 -12.85 -25.77
CA ASN A 27 9.89 -13.25 -26.73
C ASN A 27 10.39 -12.06 -27.57
N LYS A 28 10.49 -10.89 -26.96
CA LYS A 28 10.89 -9.61 -27.57
C LYS A 28 11.61 -8.75 -26.54
N ASN A 29 12.51 -7.90 -26.97
CA ASN A 29 13.17 -6.90 -26.13
C ASN A 29 12.42 -5.57 -26.25
N LEU A 30 11.31 -5.45 -25.52
CA LEU A 30 10.45 -4.24 -25.54
C LEU A 30 10.65 -3.39 -24.30
N PHE A 31 11.06 -3.98 -23.20
CA PHE A 31 11.31 -3.28 -21.95
C PHE A 31 12.80 -3.09 -21.75
N ASP A 32 13.18 -1.89 -21.33
CA ASP A 32 14.59 -1.59 -21.03
C ASP A 32 15.06 -2.34 -19.78
N VAL A 33 16.18 -3.03 -19.90
CA VAL A 33 16.80 -3.78 -18.81
C VAL A 33 18.17 -3.15 -18.53
N SER A 34 18.37 -2.62 -17.33
CA SER A 34 19.69 -2.13 -16.91
C SER A 34 20.14 -2.80 -15.62
N ASP A 35 21.47 -2.93 -15.52
CA ASP A 35 22.14 -3.39 -14.30
C ASP A 35 22.36 -2.22 -13.29
N LEU A 36 21.91 -1.00 -13.61
CA LEU A 36 22.12 0.17 -12.77
C LEU A 36 21.12 0.20 -11.61
N LEU A 37 21.56 0.70 -10.46
CA LEU A 37 20.77 0.79 -9.22
C LEU A 37 19.58 1.77 -9.28
N LYS A 38 19.44 2.53 -10.37
CA LYS A 38 18.27 3.41 -10.56
C LYS A 38 17.20 2.69 -11.36
N SER A 39 15.96 2.75 -10.88
CA SER A 39 14.79 2.29 -11.63
C SER A 39 14.73 3.00 -12.98
N GLN A 40 14.68 2.24 -14.07
CA GLN A 40 14.48 2.81 -15.39
C GLN A 40 12.99 2.96 -15.71
N THR A 41 12.14 2.12 -15.12
CA THR A 41 10.70 2.17 -15.32
C THR A 41 10.11 3.20 -14.36
N GLN A 42 9.85 4.40 -14.87
CA GLN A 42 9.20 5.49 -14.11
C GLN A 42 7.68 5.44 -14.22
N PHE A 43 7.15 4.84 -15.29
CA PHE A 43 5.72 4.71 -15.57
C PHE A 43 5.40 3.28 -15.96
N VAL A 44 4.12 2.87 -15.80
CA VAL A 44 3.67 1.58 -16.30
C VAL A 44 3.81 1.55 -17.82
N SER A 45 4.56 0.58 -18.33
CA SER A 45 4.76 0.40 -19.77
C SER A 45 4.13 -0.91 -20.25
N LYS A 46 3.57 -0.90 -21.47
CA LYS A 46 2.89 -2.04 -22.07
C LYS A 46 3.68 -2.58 -23.26
N GLY A 47 3.95 -3.88 -23.24
CA GLY A 47 4.53 -4.63 -24.35
C GLY A 47 3.60 -5.75 -24.79
N GLU A 48 3.66 -6.14 -26.08
CA GLU A 48 2.75 -7.14 -26.64
C GLU A 48 3.47 -8.15 -27.55
N SER A 49 3.00 -9.40 -27.46
CA SER A 49 3.25 -10.47 -28.43
C SER A 49 1.94 -10.85 -29.15
N ASN A 50 1.94 -12.01 -29.83
CA ASN A 50 0.72 -12.48 -30.50
C ASN A 50 -0.37 -12.86 -29.48
N ASP A 51 0.00 -13.52 -28.36
CA ASP A 51 -0.92 -14.17 -27.44
C ASP A 51 -0.97 -13.50 -26.07
N ILE A 52 0.09 -12.76 -25.71
CA ILE A 52 0.25 -12.16 -24.39
C ILE A 52 0.57 -10.67 -24.53
N PHE A 53 0.00 -9.83 -23.67
CA PHE A 53 0.57 -8.52 -23.37
C PHE A 53 1.04 -8.45 -21.91
N ALA A 54 2.06 -7.65 -21.65
CA ALA A 54 2.64 -7.50 -20.32
C ALA A 54 2.68 -6.03 -19.94
N LEU A 55 2.30 -5.73 -18.69
CA LEU A 55 2.47 -4.44 -18.06
C LEU A 55 3.70 -4.50 -17.16
N ASP A 56 4.74 -3.77 -17.52
CA ASP A 56 5.92 -3.56 -16.69
C ASP A 56 5.70 -2.33 -15.80
N THR A 57 5.79 -2.52 -14.48
CA THR A 57 5.47 -1.48 -13.50
C THR A 57 6.74 -0.90 -12.87
N PRO A 58 6.71 0.35 -12.39
CA PRO A 58 7.75 0.87 -11.53
C PRO A 58 8.01 -0.05 -10.34
N GLY A 59 9.26 -0.10 -9.89
CA GLY A 59 9.61 -0.88 -8.69
C GLY A 59 9.07 -0.21 -7.42
N VAL A 60 8.47 -1.02 -6.55
CA VAL A 60 8.08 -0.59 -5.21
C VAL A 60 9.28 -0.78 -4.28
N ASN A 61 9.92 0.23 -3.83
CA ASN A 61 11.15 0.39 -3.02
C ASN A 61 12.24 1.15 -3.79
N ASP A 62 11.87 2.10 -4.61
CA ASP A 62 12.88 3.04 -5.08
C ASP A 62 13.38 3.81 -3.86
N THR A 63 14.68 3.70 -3.60
CA THR A 63 15.38 4.27 -2.43
C THR A 63 15.42 5.81 -2.39
N SER A 64 14.61 6.46 -3.20
CA SER A 64 14.31 7.88 -3.06
C SER A 64 13.46 8.05 -1.80
N MET A 65 13.97 8.76 -0.81
CA MET A 65 13.36 9.08 0.49
C MET A 65 12.00 9.84 0.40
N ASN A 66 11.24 9.69 -0.67
CA ASN A 66 9.95 10.35 -0.88
C ASN A 66 8.84 9.31 -0.76
N GLU A 67 8.21 9.25 0.40
CA GLU A 67 6.98 8.48 0.65
C GLU A 67 5.88 8.78 -0.40
N ASN A 68 5.88 9.97 -0.98
CA ASN A 68 4.95 10.40 -2.03
C ASN A 68 5.11 9.64 -3.36
N LEU A 69 6.33 9.20 -3.72
CA LEU A 69 6.57 8.45 -4.96
C LEU A 69 5.98 7.03 -4.93
N ASP A 70 5.98 6.38 -3.77
CA ASP A 70 5.37 5.06 -3.62
C ASP A 70 3.83 5.13 -3.74
N GLU A 71 3.19 6.21 -3.27
CA GLU A 71 1.74 6.45 -3.45
C GLU A 71 1.38 6.72 -4.92
N GLU A 72 2.18 7.51 -5.63
CA GLU A 72 1.98 7.77 -7.05
C GLU A 72 2.11 6.47 -7.86
N HIS A 73 3.13 5.67 -7.60
CA HIS A 73 3.34 4.38 -8.27
C HIS A 73 2.19 3.39 -8.00
N LEU A 74 1.71 3.29 -6.76
CA LEU A 74 0.55 2.44 -6.42
C LEU A 74 -0.71 2.94 -7.13
N THR A 75 -0.93 4.24 -7.17
CA THR A 75 -2.06 4.84 -7.89
C THR A 75 -2.02 4.54 -9.38
N ASP A 76 -0.85 4.62 -10.01
CA ASP A 76 -0.68 4.33 -11.43
C ASP A 76 -0.85 2.83 -11.75
N ILE A 77 -0.40 1.96 -10.86
CA ILE A 77 -0.67 0.52 -10.96
C ILE A 77 -2.18 0.25 -10.93
N VAL A 78 -2.91 0.83 -9.97
CA VAL A 78 -4.37 0.68 -9.86
C VAL A 78 -5.10 1.27 -11.07
N LYS A 79 -4.70 2.45 -11.57
CA LYS A 79 -5.25 3.02 -12.81
C LYS A 79 -5.01 2.12 -14.01
N SER A 80 -3.84 1.49 -14.10
CA SER A 80 -3.51 0.56 -15.18
C SER A 80 -4.37 -0.69 -15.13
N PHE A 81 -4.69 -1.21 -13.94
CA PHE A 81 -5.67 -2.28 -13.77
C PHE A 81 -7.05 -1.90 -14.28
N LYS A 82 -7.53 -0.70 -13.94
CA LYS A 82 -8.85 -0.22 -14.41
C LYS A 82 -8.92 -0.05 -15.92
N LYS A 83 -7.81 0.33 -16.55
CA LYS A 83 -7.76 0.61 -17.99
C LYS A 83 -7.71 -0.66 -18.85
N GLU A 84 -7.10 -1.72 -18.34
CA GLU A 84 -6.85 -2.95 -19.08
C GLU A 84 -7.89 -4.02 -18.74
N THR A 85 -8.88 -4.20 -19.61
CA THR A 85 -9.98 -5.17 -19.42
C THR A 85 -9.58 -6.63 -19.68
N ASP A 86 -8.38 -6.84 -20.27
CA ASP A 86 -7.92 -8.17 -20.71
C ASP A 86 -6.83 -8.76 -19.81
N LEU A 87 -6.69 -8.22 -18.59
CA LEU A 87 -5.80 -8.80 -17.57
C LEU A 87 -6.33 -10.15 -17.12
N ASN A 88 -5.42 -11.10 -16.93
CA ASN A 88 -5.75 -12.43 -16.43
C ASN A 88 -4.75 -12.96 -15.39
N SER A 89 -3.64 -12.26 -15.16
CA SER A 89 -2.62 -12.73 -14.22
C SER A 89 -1.87 -11.58 -13.54
N ILE A 90 -1.66 -11.73 -12.25
CA ILE A 90 -0.84 -10.85 -11.40
C ILE A 90 0.43 -11.62 -11.04
N LEU A 91 1.58 -11.12 -11.46
CA LEU A 91 2.87 -11.74 -11.21
C LEU A 91 3.64 -10.89 -10.18
N ILE A 92 3.82 -11.39 -8.96
CA ILE A 92 4.66 -10.76 -7.95
C ILE A 92 6.05 -11.37 -8.02
N LEU A 93 7.04 -10.56 -8.39
CA LEU A 93 8.43 -10.99 -8.48
C LEU A 93 9.17 -10.74 -7.18
N LEU A 94 9.88 -11.76 -6.73
CA LEU A 94 10.68 -11.76 -5.51
C LEU A 94 12.11 -12.20 -5.83
N ASN A 95 13.10 -11.55 -5.22
CA ASN A 95 14.46 -12.06 -5.26
C ASN A 95 14.56 -13.30 -4.34
N TYR A 96 15.00 -14.44 -4.88
CA TYR A 96 15.16 -15.67 -4.13
C TYR A 96 16.09 -15.52 -2.90
N GLN A 97 17.08 -14.65 -2.99
CA GLN A 97 18.02 -14.38 -1.90
C GLN A 97 17.39 -13.65 -0.70
N ASN A 98 16.26 -12.97 -0.90
CA ASN A 98 15.57 -12.30 0.21
C ASN A 98 14.99 -13.33 1.19
N THR A 99 15.09 -13.04 2.49
CA THR A 99 14.62 -13.94 3.55
C THR A 99 13.17 -13.68 3.98
N ARG A 100 12.61 -12.54 3.58
CA ARG A 100 11.25 -12.11 3.91
C ARG A 100 10.69 -11.17 2.86
N LEU A 101 9.36 -10.99 2.84
CA LEU A 101 8.68 -10.00 2.01
C LEU A 101 9.06 -8.57 2.43
N ALA A 102 9.36 -7.74 1.45
CA ALA A 102 9.53 -6.32 1.66
C ALA A 102 8.23 -5.65 2.15
N ARG A 103 8.36 -4.56 2.92
CA ARG A 103 7.22 -3.83 3.49
C ARG A 103 6.22 -3.40 2.41
N ASN A 104 6.70 -2.80 1.33
CA ASN A 104 5.83 -2.27 0.27
C ASN A 104 5.12 -3.36 -0.51
N LEU A 105 5.71 -4.56 -0.66
CA LEU A 105 5.01 -5.72 -1.22
C LEU A 105 3.89 -6.21 -0.31
N LYS A 106 4.07 -6.18 1.01
CA LYS A 106 2.99 -6.50 1.98
C LYS A 106 1.83 -5.52 1.86
N ILE A 107 2.13 -4.23 1.71
CA ILE A 107 1.14 -3.17 1.49
C ILE A 107 0.37 -3.42 0.19
N MET A 108 1.08 -3.72 -0.89
CA MET A 108 0.47 -4.00 -2.19
C MET A 108 -0.46 -5.23 -2.15
N ILE A 109 -0.05 -6.32 -1.50
CA ILE A 109 -0.91 -7.50 -1.31
C ILE A 109 -2.18 -7.11 -0.55
N LYS A 110 -2.07 -6.33 0.53
CA LYS A 110 -3.23 -5.84 1.27
C LYS A 110 -4.16 -4.98 0.41
N LEU A 111 -3.58 -4.08 -0.40
CA LEU A 111 -4.35 -3.25 -1.33
C LEU A 111 -5.13 -4.10 -2.33
N PHE A 112 -4.50 -5.11 -2.93
CA PHE A 112 -5.18 -6.01 -3.84
C PHE A 112 -6.28 -6.82 -3.16
N CYS A 113 -6.07 -7.28 -1.93
CA CYS A 113 -7.11 -7.93 -1.14
C CYS A 113 -8.30 -6.99 -0.82
N ALA A 114 -8.06 -5.69 -0.71
CA ALA A 114 -9.13 -4.70 -0.50
C ALA A 114 -9.89 -4.37 -1.80
N ILE A 115 -9.25 -4.55 -2.95
CA ILE A 115 -9.80 -4.23 -4.27
C ILE A 115 -10.55 -5.41 -4.88
N PHE A 116 -10.00 -6.63 -4.74
CA PHE A 116 -10.51 -7.84 -5.36
C PHE A 116 -11.14 -8.77 -4.34
N HIS A 117 -12.15 -9.52 -4.77
CA HIS A 117 -12.61 -10.67 -4.02
C HIS A 117 -11.44 -11.67 -3.86
N ILE A 118 -11.24 -12.22 -2.66
CA ILE A 118 -10.02 -12.95 -2.32
C ILE A 118 -9.81 -14.22 -3.11
N SER A 119 -10.86 -15.04 -3.28
CA SER A 119 -10.75 -16.25 -4.10
C SER A 119 -10.31 -15.90 -5.50
N PHE A 120 -10.89 -14.85 -6.06
CA PHE A 120 -10.57 -14.33 -7.37
C PHE A 120 -9.13 -13.81 -7.46
N PHE A 121 -8.67 -13.02 -6.48
CA PHE A 121 -7.29 -12.53 -6.44
C PHE A 121 -6.27 -13.68 -6.43
N ILE A 122 -6.50 -14.72 -5.60
CA ILE A 122 -5.57 -15.84 -5.45
C ILE A 122 -5.50 -16.70 -6.72
N GLU A 123 -6.61 -16.93 -7.40
CA GLU A 123 -6.66 -17.69 -8.65
C GLU A 123 -5.81 -17.06 -9.74
N HIS A 124 -5.71 -15.73 -9.75
CA HIS A 124 -4.96 -14.94 -10.71
C HIS A 124 -3.55 -14.56 -10.25
N LEU A 125 -3.14 -14.97 -9.02
CA LEU A 125 -1.85 -14.62 -8.42
C LEU A 125 -0.79 -15.69 -8.64
N ALA A 126 0.38 -15.27 -9.13
CA ALA A 126 1.57 -16.08 -9.11
C ALA A 126 2.75 -15.33 -8.47
N ILE A 127 3.54 -16.09 -7.71
CA ILE A 127 4.79 -15.62 -7.11
C ILE A 127 5.95 -16.15 -7.95
N ILE A 128 6.79 -15.26 -8.43
CA ILE A 128 7.93 -15.58 -9.29
C ILE A 128 9.22 -15.31 -8.51
N PHE A 129 9.91 -16.34 -8.07
CA PHE A 129 11.24 -16.18 -7.52
C PHE A 129 12.26 -16.05 -8.65
N THR A 130 12.97 -14.91 -8.66
CA THR A 130 14.05 -14.63 -9.62
C THR A 130 15.41 -14.86 -8.94
N ARG A 131 16.49 -14.89 -9.75
CA ARG A 131 17.86 -15.08 -9.24
C ARG A 131 18.02 -16.36 -8.39
N CYS A 132 17.38 -17.45 -8.82
CA CYS A 132 17.41 -18.74 -8.14
C CYS A 132 18.75 -19.50 -8.35
N PHE A 133 19.87 -18.78 -8.36
CA PHE A 133 21.23 -19.28 -8.37
C PHE A 133 22.09 -18.40 -7.48
N ASP A 134 22.92 -19.04 -6.69
CA ASP A 134 24.02 -18.44 -5.95
C ASP A 134 25.36 -18.98 -6.45
N GLU A 135 26.46 -18.70 -5.74
CA GLU A 135 27.80 -19.16 -6.06
C GLU A 135 27.92 -20.69 -6.00
N ASP A 136 27.11 -21.32 -5.16
CA ASP A 136 27.06 -22.79 -4.96
C ASP A 136 26.19 -23.52 -5.99
N GLY A 137 25.46 -22.78 -6.83
CA GLY A 137 24.60 -23.30 -7.90
C GLY A 137 23.11 -23.12 -7.65
N ARG A 138 22.27 -23.92 -8.36
CA ARG A 138 20.82 -23.85 -8.21
C ARG A 138 20.39 -24.58 -6.94
N PRO A 139 19.51 -24.01 -6.11
CA PRO A 139 18.93 -24.69 -4.96
C PRO A 139 18.24 -26.01 -5.37
N ASN A 140 18.33 -27.02 -4.54
CA ASN A 140 17.65 -28.29 -4.76
C ASN A 140 16.13 -28.15 -4.51
N ASP A 141 15.37 -29.18 -4.85
CA ASP A 141 13.90 -29.13 -4.75
C ASP A 141 13.41 -29.03 -3.30
N GLU A 142 14.17 -29.51 -2.31
CA GLU A 142 13.83 -29.37 -0.89
C GLU A 142 13.97 -27.91 -0.43
N GLU A 143 15.05 -27.24 -0.80
CA GLU A 143 15.29 -25.82 -0.51
C GLU A 143 14.23 -24.92 -1.18
N LEU A 144 13.88 -25.20 -2.45
CA LEU A 144 12.82 -24.52 -3.15
C LEU A 144 11.47 -24.70 -2.45
N ASN A 145 11.14 -25.93 -2.02
CA ASN A 145 9.90 -26.21 -1.30
C ASN A 145 9.86 -25.53 0.07
N LYS A 146 10.97 -25.51 0.80
CA LYS A 146 11.09 -24.78 2.07
C LYS A 146 10.83 -23.28 1.87
N LYS A 147 11.46 -22.70 0.85
CA LYS A 147 11.28 -21.29 0.48
C LYS A 147 9.83 -20.99 0.12
N LYS A 148 9.23 -21.80 -0.76
CA LYS A 148 7.81 -21.71 -1.12
C LYS A 148 6.93 -21.70 0.12
N LYS A 149 7.09 -22.70 1.02
CA LYS A 149 6.27 -22.83 2.24
C LYS A 149 6.41 -21.61 3.16
N GLN A 150 7.62 -21.07 3.32
CA GLN A 150 7.87 -19.87 4.11
C GLN A 150 7.05 -18.67 3.59
N TYR A 151 7.15 -18.38 2.29
CA TYR A 151 6.48 -17.26 1.69
C TYR A 151 4.96 -17.46 1.56
N ASP A 152 4.52 -18.70 1.29
CA ASP A 152 3.11 -19.05 1.27
C ASP A 152 2.44 -18.76 2.62
N ASN A 153 3.09 -19.16 3.72
CA ASN A 153 2.60 -18.86 5.07
C ASN A 153 2.55 -17.35 5.35
N GLU A 154 3.59 -16.60 4.95
CA GLU A 154 3.64 -15.14 5.16
C GLU A 154 2.57 -14.42 4.34
N ILE A 155 2.41 -14.77 3.06
CA ILE A 155 1.41 -14.17 2.17
C ILE A 155 0.00 -14.51 2.66
N LYS A 156 -0.27 -15.77 2.99
CA LYS A 156 -1.57 -16.20 3.54
C LYS A 156 -1.90 -15.49 4.86
N ALA A 157 -0.92 -15.26 5.73
CA ALA A 157 -1.13 -14.50 6.96
C ALA A 157 -1.51 -13.04 6.68
N ILE A 158 -0.88 -12.40 5.69
CA ILE A 158 -1.23 -11.04 5.25
C ILE A 158 -2.66 -11.01 4.71
N ILE A 159 -2.99 -11.93 3.81
CA ILE A 159 -4.32 -12.03 3.22
C ILE A 159 -5.36 -12.23 4.34
N LYS A 160 -5.19 -13.22 5.20
CA LYS A 160 -6.10 -13.50 6.33
C LYS A 160 -6.28 -12.29 7.26
N SER A 161 -5.24 -11.49 7.48
CA SER A 161 -5.31 -10.29 8.33
C SER A 161 -6.08 -9.12 7.69
N THR A 162 -6.28 -9.16 6.38
CA THR A 162 -6.94 -8.09 5.61
C THR A 162 -8.43 -8.39 5.38
N ILE A 163 -8.84 -9.66 5.49
CA ILE A 163 -10.21 -10.11 5.26
C ILE A 163 -11.09 -9.75 6.46
N ILE A 164 -12.18 -9.03 6.23
CA ILE A 164 -13.14 -8.68 7.28
C ILE A 164 -14.41 -9.56 7.20
N ASN A 165 -14.86 -9.94 6.00
CA ASN A 165 -16.16 -10.59 5.79
C ASN A 165 -16.13 -11.78 4.81
N GLU A 166 -14.96 -12.29 4.43
CA GLU A 166 -14.83 -13.40 3.50
C GLU A 166 -14.21 -14.61 4.20
N GLU A 167 -14.69 -15.80 3.90
CA GLU A 167 -14.10 -17.03 4.40
C GLU A 167 -12.87 -17.40 3.56
N TRP A 168 -11.75 -17.63 4.24
CA TRP A 168 -10.57 -18.22 3.63
C TRP A 168 -10.86 -19.68 3.25
N ASN A 169 -10.78 -19.97 1.96
CA ASN A 169 -10.86 -21.36 1.50
C ASN A 169 -9.45 -21.97 1.45
N GLU A 170 -9.21 -23.03 2.23
CA GLU A 170 -7.92 -23.75 2.25
C GLU A 170 -7.57 -24.41 0.89
N SER A 171 -8.55 -24.57 0.00
CA SER A 171 -8.29 -25.05 -1.37
C SER A 171 -7.60 -24.01 -2.27
N ASN A 172 -7.63 -22.74 -1.89
CA ASN A 172 -6.99 -21.67 -2.65
C ASN A 172 -5.46 -21.83 -2.62
N THR A 173 -4.88 -22.08 -3.78
CA THR A 173 -3.44 -22.30 -3.92
C THR A 173 -2.78 -21.23 -4.77
N ILE A 174 -1.79 -20.55 -4.18
CA ILE A 174 -0.95 -19.58 -4.90
C ILE A 174 0.03 -20.34 -5.78
N GLN A 175 0.21 -19.89 -7.01
CA GLN A 175 1.18 -20.47 -7.93
C GLN A 175 2.60 -19.93 -7.66
N TYR A 176 3.59 -20.81 -7.73
CA TYR A 176 4.99 -20.47 -7.48
C TYR A 176 5.86 -20.94 -8.64
N PHE A 177 6.77 -20.06 -9.10
CA PHE A 177 7.72 -20.32 -10.18
C PHE A 177 9.12 -19.88 -9.74
N PHE A 178 10.14 -20.62 -10.17
CA PHE A 178 11.53 -20.39 -9.78
C PHE A 178 12.39 -20.24 -11.04
N VAL A 179 12.80 -19.01 -11.35
CA VAL A 179 13.50 -18.69 -12.61
C VAL A 179 14.84 -17.99 -12.35
N ASN A 180 15.77 -18.20 -13.26
CA ASN A 180 17.03 -17.46 -13.30
C ASN A 180 17.17 -16.75 -14.65
N LEU A 181 16.64 -15.54 -14.72
CA LEU A 181 16.64 -14.69 -15.90
C LEU A 181 17.87 -13.78 -15.86
N ASN A 182 19.02 -14.28 -16.34
CA ASN A 182 20.22 -13.46 -16.44
C ASN A 182 20.26 -12.77 -17.81
N PRO A 183 20.19 -11.42 -17.88
CA PRO A 183 20.17 -10.70 -19.15
C PRO A 183 21.48 -10.85 -19.95
N LYS A 184 22.60 -11.18 -19.29
CA LYS A 184 23.90 -11.42 -19.93
C LYS A 184 24.04 -12.80 -20.57
N LYS A 185 23.19 -13.74 -20.20
CA LYS A 185 23.20 -15.08 -20.78
C LYS A 185 22.21 -15.16 -21.96
N LYS A 186 22.71 -15.49 -23.14
CA LYS A 186 21.87 -15.69 -24.35
C LYS A 186 20.93 -16.89 -24.25
N THR A 187 21.21 -17.84 -23.36
CA THR A 187 20.41 -19.06 -23.21
C THR A 187 20.05 -19.29 -21.75
N LEU A 188 18.79 -19.62 -21.50
CA LEU A 188 18.30 -20.04 -20.21
C LEU A 188 18.78 -21.49 -19.90
N ASP A 189 19.02 -21.80 -18.64
CA ASP A 189 19.21 -23.16 -18.18
C ASP A 189 17.93 -23.99 -18.36
N LYS A 190 18.08 -25.34 -18.35
CA LYS A 190 16.98 -26.27 -18.61
C LYS A 190 15.79 -26.08 -17.67
N LYS A 191 16.05 -25.99 -16.34
CA LYS A 191 14.99 -25.86 -15.33
C LYS A 191 14.27 -24.50 -15.47
N THR A 192 14.99 -23.41 -15.74
CA THR A 192 14.38 -22.11 -16.00
C THR A 192 13.50 -22.14 -17.26
N LYS A 193 13.89 -22.85 -18.32
CA LYS A 193 13.05 -23.04 -19.51
C LYS A 193 11.76 -23.80 -19.20
N GLU A 194 11.84 -24.85 -18.40
CA GLU A 194 10.68 -25.64 -17.94
C GLU A 194 9.73 -24.77 -17.08
N GLU A 195 10.26 -23.99 -16.13
CA GLU A 195 9.47 -23.06 -15.33
C GLU A 195 8.82 -21.94 -16.16
N MET A 196 9.53 -21.39 -17.14
CA MET A 196 8.98 -20.39 -18.06
C MET A 196 7.87 -20.94 -18.93
N LEU A 197 8.01 -22.20 -19.39
CA LEU A 197 6.94 -22.87 -20.14
C LEU A 197 5.71 -23.10 -19.25
N ARG A 198 5.91 -23.58 -18.03
CA ARG A 198 4.85 -23.80 -17.04
C ARG A 198 4.13 -22.48 -16.71
N LEU A 199 4.88 -21.38 -16.52
CA LEU A 199 4.32 -20.04 -16.31
C LEU A 199 3.47 -19.59 -17.52
N LYS A 200 3.97 -19.72 -18.74
CA LYS A 200 3.22 -19.36 -19.96
C LYS A 200 1.93 -20.16 -20.09
N LEU A 201 1.98 -21.46 -19.86
CA LEU A 201 0.79 -22.32 -19.90
C LEU A 201 -0.23 -21.92 -18.83
N TRP A 202 0.22 -21.62 -17.62
CA TRP A 202 -0.67 -21.12 -16.57
C TRP A 202 -1.31 -19.78 -16.95
N ILE A 203 -0.55 -18.81 -17.47
CA ILE A 203 -1.09 -17.53 -17.94
C ILE A 203 -2.16 -17.74 -19.02
N ILE A 204 -1.91 -18.61 -19.99
CA ILE A 204 -2.84 -18.86 -21.10
C ILE A 204 -4.10 -19.57 -20.62
N SER A 205 -3.99 -20.48 -19.64
CA SER A 205 -5.12 -21.23 -19.09
C SER A 205 -6.01 -20.42 -18.16
N ASN A 206 -5.50 -19.34 -17.55
CA ASN A 206 -6.31 -18.50 -16.67
C ASN A 206 -7.42 -17.78 -17.42
N ASP A 207 -8.57 -17.65 -16.78
CA ASP A 207 -9.65 -16.80 -17.25
C ASP A 207 -9.27 -15.32 -17.18
N TYR A 208 -10.06 -14.46 -17.82
CA TYR A 208 -9.86 -13.02 -17.72
C TYR A 208 -10.37 -12.53 -16.38
N MET A 209 -9.62 -11.60 -15.80
CA MET A 209 -10.05 -10.93 -14.58
C MET A 209 -11.29 -10.09 -14.91
N ASN A 210 -12.38 -10.33 -14.18
CA ASN A 210 -13.54 -9.47 -14.29
C ASN A 210 -13.28 -8.16 -13.53
N THR A 211 -12.94 -7.11 -14.27
CA THR A 211 -12.68 -5.77 -13.72
C THR A 211 -13.92 -5.09 -13.16
N ASP A 212 -15.13 -5.56 -13.49
CA ASP A 212 -16.38 -5.05 -12.90
C ASP A 212 -16.53 -5.43 -11.41
N ILE A 213 -15.79 -6.45 -10.95
CA ILE A 213 -15.72 -6.87 -9.53
C ILE A 213 -14.77 -5.96 -8.74
N VAL A 214 -14.00 -5.10 -9.40
CA VAL A 214 -13.07 -4.17 -8.76
C VAL A 214 -13.84 -3.11 -7.99
N GLN A 215 -13.98 -3.30 -6.68
CA GLN A 215 -14.69 -2.38 -5.77
C GLN A 215 -13.87 -1.12 -5.44
N ILE A 216 -13.00 -0.64 -6.34
CA ILE A 216 -12.15 0.55 -6.10
C ILE A 216 -13.00 1.78 -5.75
N GLU A 217 -14.24 1.87 -6.25
CA GLU A 217 -15.14 2.96 -5.90
C GLU A 217 -15.75 2.82 -4.49
N LYS A 218 -15.80 1.59 -3.96
CA LYS A 218 -16.34 1.33 -2.61
C LYS A 218 -15.27 1.31 -1.51
N HIS A 219 -14.01 1.11 -1.89
CA HIS A 219 -12.87 1.12 -0.96
C HIS A 219 -11.79 2.02 -1.54
N PRO A 220 -11.78 3.31 -1.21
CA PRO A 220 -10.82 4.27 -1.74
C PRO A 220 -9.35 4.00 -1.33
N GLY A 221 -9.07 2.88 -0.69
CA GLY A 221 -7.74 2.51 -0.22
C GLY A 221 -7.36 3.16 1.12
N TYR A 222 -8.31 3.88 1.72
CA TYR A 222 -8.13 4.54 3.01
C TYR A 222 -9.42 4.43 3.86
N LYS A 223 -9.25 4.55 5.17
CA LYS A 223 -10.32 4.72 6.15
C LYS A 223 -10.39 6.20 6.51
N GLU A 224 -11.59 6.77 6.47
CA GLU A 224 -11.81 8.13 6.98
C GLU A 224 -12.02 8.09 8.49
N GLU A 225 -11.29 8.91 9.21
CA GLU A 225 -11.50 9.21 10.63
C GLU A 225 -11.49 10.72 10.82
N ASP A 226 -12.17 11.19 11.87
CA ASP A 226 -12.02 12.57 12.31
C ASP A 226 -10.89 12.64 13.33
N GLU A 227 -9.84 13.41 13.04
CA GLU A 227 -8.88 13.80 14.04
C GLU A 227 -9.49 14.94 14.85
N VAL A 228 -9.55 14.76 16.15
CA VAL A 228 -10.20 15.68 17.07
C VAL A 228 -9.23 16.06 18.18
N GLU A 229 -9.06 17.34 18.39
CA GLU A 229 -8.31 17.88 19.52
C GLU A 229 -9.12 18.96 20.25
N GLU A 230 -9.00 19.03 21.56
CA GLU A 230 -9.58 20.10 22.37
C GLU A 230 -8.49 21.01 22.93
N PHE A 231 -8.74 22.30 22.90
CA PHE A 231 -7.83 23.30 23.49
C PHE A 231 -8.61 24.41 24.18
N GLN A 232 -7.95 25.11 25.08
CA GLN A 232 -8.55 26.20 25.83
C GLN A 232 -7.83 27.50 25.55
N GLU A 233 -8.61 28.55 25.38
CA GLU A 233 -8.15 29.92 25.40
C GLU A 233 -8.62 30.57 26.68
N LYS A 234 -7.72 31.30 27.33
CA LYS A 234 -8.01 32.05 28.56
C LYS A 234 -7.79 33.52 28.31
N SER A 235 -8.78 34.31 28.61
CA SER A 235 -8.71 35.78 28.54
C SER A 235 -9.27 36.40 29.78
N ILE A 236 -8.79 37.61 30.12
CA ILE A 236 -9.31 38.37 31.23
C ILE A 236 -10.20 39.46 30.68
N VAL A 237 -11.45 39.48 31.12
CA VAL A 237 -12.45 40.49 30.74
C VAL A 237 -12.97 41.15 32.03
N GLY A 238 -12.49 42.38 32.31
CA GLY A 238 -12.77 43.03 33.56
C GLY A 238 -12.17 42.25 34.76
N GLU A 239 -13.00 41.85 35.70
CA GLU A 239 -12.62 41.08 36.89
C GLU A 239 -12.77 39.57 36.72
N LYS A 240 -13.10 39.13 35.52
CA LYS A 240 -13.40 37.73 35.27
C LYS A 240 -12.33 37.11 34.37
N LEU A 241 -11.96 35.87 34.67
CA LEU A 241 -11.23 34.98 33.82
C LEU A 241 -12.27 34.24 32.93
N VAL A 242 -12.24 34.47 31.65
CA VAL A 242 -13.07 33.77 30.68
C VAL A 242 -12.25 32.64 30.10
N ILE A 243 -12.74 31.40 30.25
CA ILE A 243 -12.12 30.18 29.72
C ILE A 243 -13.03 29.66 28.61
N LYS A 244 -12.54 29.72 27.39
CA LYS A 244 -13.22 29.17 26.23
C LYS A 244 -12.58 27.87 25.84
N THR A 245 -13.38 26.81 25.77
CA THR A 245 -12.93 25.49 25.29
C THR A 245 -13.39 25.31 23.87
N PHE A 246 -12.45 25.03 22.99
CA PHE A 246 -12.68 24.81 21.59
C PHE A 246 -12.38 23.35 21.25
N LYS A 247 -13.15 22.84 20.30
CA LYS A 247 -12.89 21.58 19.61
C LYS A 247 -12.42 21.93 18.21
N LYS A 248 -11.25 21.43 17.83
CA LYS A 248 -10.82 21.47 16.42
C LYS A 248 -10.90 20.08 15.85
N SER A 249 -11.35 19.95 14.62
CA SER A 249 -11.44 18.67 13.91
C SER A 249 -11.05 18.85 12.44
N ARG A 250 -10.45 17.83 11.89
CA ARG A 250 -10.18 17.69 10.45
C ARG A 250 -10.30 16.24 10.03
N LYS A 251 -10.54 16.01 8.76
CA LYS A 251 -10.57 14.67 8.20
C LYS A 251 -9.16 14.09 8.14
N LYS A 252 -9.02 12.87 8.62
CA LYS A 252 -7.82 12.07 8.60
C LYS A 252 -8.08 10.83 7.74
N LEU A 253 -7.30 10.68 6.69
CA LEU A 253 -7.32 9.52 5.80
C LEU A 253 -6.20 8.59 6.24
N ILE A 254 -6.55 7.39 6.69
CA ILE A 254 -5.59 6.35 7.08
C ILE A 254 -5.56 5.34 5.96
N TYR A 255 -4.47 5.30 5.20
CA TYR A 255 -4.28 4.39 4.10
C TYR A 255 -3.97 2.98 4.59
N VAL A 256 -4.16 1.99 3.71
CA VAL A 256 -3.92 0.56 4.02
C VAL A 256 -2.47 0.30 4.43
N ASP A 257 -1.54 1.13 3.99
CA ASP A 257 -0.11 1.07 4.36
C ASP A 257 0.20 1.65 5.74
N GLY A 258 -0.81 2.26 6.39
CA GLY A 258 -0.67 2.96 7.65
C GLY A 258 -0.21 4.41 7.51
N SER A 259 0.01 4.91 6.28
CA SER A 259 0.26 6.32 6.04
C SER A 259 -1.00 7.15 6.34
N VAL A 260 -0.78 8.39 6.73
CA VAL A 260 -1.86 9.29 7.13
C VAL A 260 -1.79 10.56 6.30
N LYS A 261 -2.91 10.92 5.68
CA LYS A 261 -3.10 12.20 5.01
C LYS A 261 -4.24 12.97 5.66
N TYR A 262 -4.12 14.27 5.69
CA TYR A 262 -5.17 15.12 6.22
C TYR A 262 -5.85 15.88 5.09
N GLU A 263 -7.18 15.92 5.13
CA GLU A 263 -7.99 16.70 4.18
C GLU A 263 -8.62 17.92 4.82
N GLY A 264 -8.40 19.06 4.18
CA GLY A 264 -8.93 20.36 4.59
C GLY A 264 -8.23 20.95 5.81
N ASP A 265 -8.62 22.17 6.12
CA ASP A 265 -8.14 22.89 7.29
C ASP A 265 -8.88 22.47 8.56
N TRP A 266 -8.31 22.79 9.72
CA TRP A 266 -8.95 22.60 11.00
C TRP A 266 -10.29 23.38 11.08
N LYS A 267 -11.37 22.68 11.34
CA LYS A 267 -12.64 23.28 11.71
C LYS A 267 -12.65 23.51 13.23
N ILE A 268 -12.70 24.74 13.66
CA ILE A 268 -12.70 25.11 15.07
C ILE A 268 -14.12 25.45 15.50
N THR A 269 -14.58 24.83 16.57
CA THR A 269 -15.91 25.05 17.15
C THR A 269 -15.78 25.32 18.64
N LEU A 270 -16.40 26.38 19.12
CA LEU A 270 -16.53 26.64 20.57
C LEU A 270 -17.51 25.63 21.17
N ILE A 271 -17.07 24.86 22.14
CA ILE A 271 -17.90 23.84 22.81
C ILE A 271 -18.31 24.24 24.23
N ASN A 272 -17.53 25.09 24.87
CA ASN A 272 -17.86 25.59 26.22
C ASN A 272 -17.24 26.95 26.47
N GLU A 273 -17.92 27.75 27.26
CA GLU A 273 -17.42 29.02 27.78
C GLU A 273 -17.75 29.13 29.28
N LYS A 274 -16.74 29.35 30.11
CA LYS A 274 -16.86 29.45 31.57
C LYS A 274 -16.23 30.75 32.05
N GLU A 275 -16.92 31.43 32.95
CA GLU A 275 -16.40 32.62 33.59
C GLU A 275 -16.07 32.31 35.07
N GLU A 276 -14.91 32.71 35.50
CA GLU A 276 -14.48 32.61 36.91
C GLU A 276 -13.98 33.98 37.38
N ILE A 277 -14.38 34.38 38.57
CA ILE A 277 -13.86 35.63 39.16
C ILE A 277 -12.42 35.39 39.60
N ILE A 278 -11.53 36.30 39.22
CA ILE A 278 -10.12 36.17 39.56
C ILE A 278 -9.94 36.31 41.07
N PRO A 279 -9.32 35.37 41.80
CA PRO A 279 -9.21 35.38 43.25
C PRO A 279 -8.62 36.69 43.83
N LYS A 280 -7.64 37.26 43.16
CA LYS A 280 -7.06 38.58 43.56
C LYS A 280 -8.06 39.71 43.55
N PHE A 281 -9.03 39.72 42.62
CA PHE A 281 -10.10 40.72 42.60
C PHE A 281 -11.15 40.45 43.68
N GLN A 282 -11.41 39.20 44.04
CA GLN A 282 -12.27 38.83 45.18
C GLN A 282 -11.67 39.33 46.50
N GLU A 283 -10.36 39.11 46.72
CA GLU A 283 -9.66 39.62 47.91
C GLU A 283 -9.65 41.14 47.97
N LEU A 284 -9.40 41.81 46.83
CA LEU A 284 -9.39 43.26 46.73
C LEU A 284 -10.78 43.83 46.98
N ASN A 285 -11.82 43.28 46.41
CA ASN A 285 -13.21 43.71 46.62
C ASN A 285 -13.66 43.50 48.05
N SER A 286 -13.29 42.36 48.66
CA SER A 286 -13.55 42.07 50.08
C SER A 286 -12.84 43.10 50.99
N SER A 287 -11.59 43.45 50.68
CA SER A 287 -10.82 44.46 51.44
C SER A 287 -11.39 45.87 51.30
N ILE A 288 -11.88 46.24 50.07
CA ILE A 288 -12.54 47.50 49.80
C ILE A 288 -13.88 47.55 50.54
N GLN A 289 -14.66 46.52 50.56
CA GLN A 289 -15.94 46.44 51.28
C GLN A 289 -15.69 46.58 52.85
N GLN A 290 -14.67 45.87 53.30
CA GLN A 290 -14.30 45.99 54.70
C GLN A 290 -13.85 47.42 55.09
N PHE A 291 -13.01 48.02 54.22
CA PHE A 291 -12.56 49.41 54.42
C PHE A 291 -13.71 50.43 54.39
N GLN A 292 -14.71 50.23 53.52
CA GLN A 292 -15.91 51.09 53.45
C GLN A 292 -16.74 50.94 54.72
N LYS A 293 -16.93 49.70 55.19
CA LYS A 293 -17.66 49.44 56.44
C LYS A 293 -16.99 50.02 57.66
N ASP A 294 -15.65 49.90 57.78
CA ASP A 294 -14.86 50.47 58.85
C ASP A 294 -14.91 52.02 58.90
N ASN A 295 -15.00 52.65 57.72
CA ASN A 295 -15.18 54.09 57.57
C ASN A 295 -16.61 54.57 57.92
N GLU A 296 -17.64 53.79 57.61
CA GLU A 296 -19.03 54.08 57.99
C GLU A 296 -19.22 53.96 59.49
N GLU A 297 -18.52 53.06 60.19
CA GLU A 297 -18.54 52.95 61.66
C GLU A 297 -17.77 54.05 62.33
N LEU A 298 -16.88 54.78 61.66
CA LEU A 298 -16.14 55.93 62.17
C LEU A 298 -16.88 57.29 62.09
N ILE A 299 -17.91 57.33 61.23
CA ILE A 299 -18.70 58.59 61.00
C ILE A 299 -20.00 58.63 61.80
N ASN A 300 -20.41 57.54 62.37
CA ASN A 300 -21.55 57.42 63.31
C ASN A 300 -21.04 57.41 64.77
#